data_09fb168383c0224ffc4d56036e673eb7
#
_entry.id   09fb168383c0224ffc4d56036e673eb7
#
_cell.length_a   1.000
_cell.length_b   1.000
_cell.length_c   1.000
_cell.angle_alpha   90.00
_cell.angle_beta   90.00
_cell.angle_gamma   90.00
#
_symmetry.space_group_name_H-M   'P 1'
#
loop_
_entity.id
_entity.type
_entity.pdbx_description
1 polymer ?
#
loop_
_entity_poly.entity_id
_entity_poly.type
_entity_poly.pdbx_seq_one_letter_code
_entity_poly.pdbx_strand_id
1 'polypeptide(L)'
;DTISGNIHEELCETNGLSNSEAVPFVVPLLEEAFGTLADELGRVHVPCCPGNHPRDYKKPRYKGRSAHNADTMISKLVANAFRNDDRVTFDIPAAFSCDFKVYDTAIRIEHGDEARGGTGIQGALAPLALRAHRARKQAEAEGVPFDLLMVGHWHQLMSLPAKGLFVNGAGKGYDEYARGKAFEPEQPQQ
;
A
#
# COMPACT_ATOMS: atom_id res chain seq x y z
N ASP A 1 3.85 -0.96 -1.23
CA ASP A 1 5.10 -1.43 -1.90
C ASP A 1 5.44 -2.84 -1.44
N THR A 2 5.19 -3.83 -2.28
CA THR A 2 5.51 -5.24 -2.00
C THR A 2 6.99 -5.53 -2.25
N ILE A 3 7.60 -4.78 -3.16
CA ILE A 3 9.03 -4.86 -3.49
C ILE A 3 9.66 -3.47 -3.52
N SER A 4 10.98 -3.39 -3.33
CA SER A 4 11.72 -2.12 -3.33
C SER A 4 11.74 -1.40 -4.67
N GLY A 5 11.60 -2.12 -5.78
CA GLY A 5 11.62 -1.52 -7.10
C GLY A 5 12.95 -0.87 -7.49
N ASN A 6 12.96 -0.16 -8.62
CA ASN A 6 14.16 0.45 -9.19
C ASN A 6 13.96 1.93 -9.53
N ILE A 7 13.11 2.64 -8.78
CA ILE A 7 12.79 4.04 -9.06
C ILE A 7 13.88 5.02 -8.59
N HIS A 8 14.72 4.61 -7.67
CA HIS A 8 15.88 5.34 -7.16
C HIS A 8 17.16 4.61 -7.55
N GLU A 9 18.19 5.35 -7.94
CA GLU A 9 19.48 4.76 -8.35
C GLU A 9 20.12 3.98 -7.22
N GLU A 10 20.08 4.52 -6.00
CA GLU A 10 20.55 3.86 -4.79
C GLU A 10 19.91 2.47 -4.58
N LEU A 11 18.60 2.32 -4.84
CA LEU A 11 17.93 1.03 -4.75
C LEU A 11 18.43 0.05 -5.81
N CYS A 12 18.74 0.51 -7.01
CA CYS A 12 19.30 -0.35 -8.06
C CYS A 12 20.66 -0.96 -7.66
N GLU A 13 21.43 -0.23 -6.86
CA GLU A 13 22.76 -0.68 -6.39
C GLU A 13 22.67 -1.54 -5.13
N THR A 14 21.70 -1.28 -4.26
CA THR A 14 21.61 -1.89 -2.92
C THR A 14 20.59 -3.01 -2.80
N ASN A 15 19.66 -3.15 -3.74
CA ASN A 15 18.69 -4.25 -3.73
C ASN A 15 19.41 -5.61 -3.88
N GLY A 16 19.11 -6.55 -2.98
CA GLY A 16 19.62 -7.91 -3.07
C GLY A 16 19.04 -8.74 -4.22
N LEU A 17 17.88 -8.32 -4.75
CA LEU A 17 17.19 -8.95 -5.87
C LEU A 17 16.77 -7.90 -6.89
N SER A 18 16.89 -8.21 -8.17
CA SER A 18 16.25 -7.45 -9.24
C SER A 18 14.72 -7.58 -9.16
N ASN A 19 13.97 -6.70 -9.84
CA ASN A 19 12.50 -6.84 -9.91
C ASN A 19 12.05 -8.20 -10.47
N SER A 20 12.80 -8.73 -11.45
CA SER A 20 12.51 -10.03 -12.07
C SER A 20 12.73 -11.22 -11.13
N GLU A 21 13.58 -11.07 -10.13
CA GLU A 21 13.84 -12.07 -9.09
C GLU A 21 12.93 -11.85 -7.88
N ALA A 22 12.65 -10.60 -7.51
CA ALA A 22 11.82 -10.26 -6.36
C ALA A 22 10.37 -10.71 -6.54
N VAL A 23 9.79 -10.58 -7.75
CA VAL A 23 8.41 -11.00 -8.02
C VAL A 23 8.21 -12.51 -7.79
N PRO A 24 8.97 -13.43 -8.44
CA PRO A 24 8.81 -14.85 -8.20
C PRO A 24 9.23 -15.28 -6.78
N PHE A 25 10.02 -14.47 -6.07
CA PHE A 25 10.36 -14.71 -4.68
C PHE A 25 9.19 -14.37 -3.73
N VAL A 26 8.52 -13.25 -3.93
CA VAL A 26 7.48 -12.78 -2.99
C VAL A 26 6.13 -13.46 -3.20
N VAL A 27 5.79 -13.86 -4.43
CA VAL A 27 4.50 -14.48 -4.75
C VAL A 27 4.23 -15.72 -3.90
N PRO A 28 5.11 -16.73 -3.82
CA PRO A 28 4.88 -17.91 -2.98
C PRO A 28 4.74 -17.59 -1.49
N LEU A 29 5.46 -16.56 -1.00
CA LEU A 29 5.36 -16.14 0.40
C LEU A 29 3.98 -15.56 0.72
N LEU A 30 3.42 -14.78 -0.20
CA LEU A 30 2.06 -14.25 -0.05
C LEU A 30 1.00 -15.35 -0.19
N GLU A 31 1.20 -16.32 -1.09
CA GLU A 31 0.34 -17.49 -1.23
C GLU A 31 0.29 -18.29 0.09
N GLU A 32 1.45 -18.59 0.66
CA GLU A 32 1.55 -19.28 1.96
C GLU A 32 0.89 -18.46 3.08
N ALA A 33 1.15 -17.15 3.15
CA ALA A 33 0.58 -16.29 4.16
C ALA A 33 -0.96 -16.22 4.09
N PHE A 34 -1.53 -16.01 2.90
CA PHE A 34 -2.99 -15.96 2.75
C PHE A 34 -3.64 -17.33 2.92
N GLY A 35 -3.00 -18.41 2.50
CA GLY A 35 -3.43 -19.77 2.76
C GLY A 35 -3.50 -20.06 4.26
N THR A 36 -2.46 -19.75 5.00
CA THR A 36 -2.40 -19.89 6.45
C THR A 36 -3.50 -19.06 7.13
N LEU A 37 -3.68 -17.81 6.73
CA LEU A 37 -4.75 -16.97 7.27
C LEU A 37 -6.15 -17.56 6.97
N ALA A 38 -6.37 -18.11 5.78
CA ALA A 38 -7.62 -18.73 5.41
C ALA A 38 -7.89 -20.02 6.22
N ASP A 39 -6.84 -20.78 6.49
CA ASP A 39 -6.95 -21.99 7.33
C ASP A 39 -7.31 -21.66 8.80
N GLU A 40 -6.73 -20.58 9.34
CA GLU A 40 -6.96 -20.15 10.72
C GLU A 40 -8.27 -19.35 10.90
N LEU A 41 -8.60 -18.48 9.94
CA LEU A 41 -9.71 -17.51 10.06
C LEU A 41 -10.94 -17.89 9.23
N GLY A 42 -10.83 -18.88 8.36
CA GLY A 42 -11.88 -19.37 7.48
C GLY A 42 -12.09 -18.55 6.21
N ARG A 43 -11.95 -17.22 6.25
CA ARG A 43 -12.05 -16.34 5.08
C ARG A 43 -11.09 -15.16 5.16
N VAL A 44 -10.51 -14.83 4.02
CA VAL A 44 -9.60 -13.68 3.85
C VAL A 44 -10.06 -12.86 2.65
N HIS A 45 -10.22 -11.56 2.83
CA HIS A 45 -10.46 -10.62 1.75
C HIS A 45 -9.25 -9.69 1.62
N VAL A 46 -8.69 -9.58 0.41
CA VAL A 46 -7.44 -8.87 0.13
C VAL A 46 -7.70 -7.70 -0.81
N PRO A 47 -8.03 -6.50 -0.30
CA PRO A 47 -8.09 -5.30 -1.11
C PRO A 47 -6.66 -4.84 -1.48
N CYS A 48 -6.43 -4.51 -2.75
CA CYS A 48 -5.11 -4.19 -3.28
C CYS A 48 -5.05 -2.77 -3.85
N CYS A 49 -3.96 -2.06 -3.60
CA CYS A 49 -3.62 -0.81 -4.27
C CYS A 49 -2.14 -0.80 -4.68
N PRO A 50 -1.77 -0.18 -5.81
CA PRO A 50 -0.38 -0.15 -6.26
C PRO A 50 0.44 0.86 -5.47
N GLY A 51 1.62 0.44 -5.01
CA GLY A 51 2.61 1.30 -4.38
C GLY A 51 3.35 2.21 -5.38
N ASN A 52 4.31 2.97 -4.88
CA ASN A 52 5.10 3.84 -5.75
C ASN A 52 6.46 3.22 -6.14
N HIS A 53 7.02 2.33 -5.35
CA HIS A 53 8.31 1.69 -5.63
C HIS A 53 8.26 0.70 -6.80
N PRO A 54 7.26 -0.18 -6.92
CA PRO A 54 7.19 -1.18 -7.99
C PRO A 54 6.74 -0.65 -9.35
N ARG A 55 6.64 0.67 -9.56
CA ARG A 55 6.24 1.24 -10.85
C ARG A 55 7.33 1.10 -11.92
N ASP A 56 6.92 0.97 -13.19
CA ASP A 56 7.82 0.84 -14.34
C ASP A 56 8.56 2.12 -14.69
N TYR A 57 8.12 3.29 -14.20
CA TYR A 57 8.62 4.59 -14.59
C TYR A 57 9.27 5.34 -13.42
N LYS A 58 10.40 5.98 -13.69
CA LYS A 58 11.10 6.81 -12.69
C LYS A 58 10.22 7.97 -12.17
N LYS A 59 9.47 8.63 -13.07
CA LYS A 59 8.55 9.73 -12.70
C LYS A 59 7.14 9.19 -12.46
N PRO A 60 6.47 9.57 -11.36
CA PRO A 60 5.09 9.17 -11.11
C PRO A 60 4.14 9.57 -12.24
N ARG A 61 3.25 8.66 -12.62
CA ARG A 61 2.17 8.91 -13.58
C ARG A 61 0.83 8.57 -12.91
N TYR A 62 -0.18 9.40 -13.15
CA TYR A 62 -1.53 9.12 -12.63
C TYR A 62 -2.30 8.17 -13.53
N LYS A 63 -2.17 8.35 -14.87
CA LYS A 63 -2.86 7.49 -15.85
C LYS A 63 -2.14 6.14 -15.98
N GLY A 64 -2.93 5.07 -15.91
CA GLY A 64 -2.43 3.71 -16.06
C GLY A 64 -1.50 3.23 -14.93
N ARG A 65 -1.56 3.86 -13.75
CA ARG A 65 -0.68 3.53 -12.61
C ARG A 65 -0.73 2.05 -12.26
N SER A 66 -1.92 1.48 -12.13
CA SER A 66 -2.10 0.05 -11.84
C SER A 66 -1.54 -0.86 -12.94
N ALA A 67 -1.72 -0.49 -14.22
CA ALA A 67 -1.26 -1.30 -15.35
C ALA A 67 0.28 -1.36 -15.49
N HIS A 68 0.97 -0.37 -14.94
CA HIS A 68 2.42 -0.21 -15.00
C HIS A 68 3.07 -0.31 -13.61
N ASN A 69 2.73 -1.39 -12.90
CA ASN A 69 3.16 -1.56 -11.52
C ASN A 69 3.26 -3.04 -11.16
N ALA A 70 4.40 -3.45 -10.62
CA ALA A 70 4.63 -4.83 -10.25
C ALA A 70 3.77 -5.28 -9.06
N ASP A 71 3.33 -4.40 -8.14
CA ASP A 71 2.39 -4.77 -7.08
C ASP A 71 1.08 -5.30 -7.68
N THR A 72 0.58 -4.66 -8.73
CA THR A 72 -0.63 -5.12 -9.43
C THR A 72 -0.40 -6.48 -10.09
N MET A 73 0.78 -6.71 -10.66
CA MET A 73 1.15 -8.01 -11.23
C MET A 73 1.25 -9.08 -10.13
N ILE A 74 1.93 -8.80 -9.04
CA ILE A 74 2.04 -9.69 -7.87
C ILE A 74 0.64 -10.04 -7.36
N SER A 75 -0.21 -9.04 -7.12
CA SER A 75 -1.58 -9.27 -6.65
C SER A 75 -2.39 -10.18 -7.58
N LYS A 76 -2.26 -10.02 -8.90
CA LYS A 76 -2.93 -10.88 -9.89
C LYS A 76 -2.36 -12.30 -9.91
N LEU A 77 -1.05 -12.47 -9.76
CA LEU A 77 -0.43 -13.80 -9.69
C LEU A 77 -0.91 -14.55 -8.46
N VAL A 78 -0.88 -13.91 -7.30
CA VAL A 78 -1.37 -14.49 -6.04
C VAL A 78 -2.87 -14.80 -6.14
N ALA A 79 -3.69 -13.87 -6.63
CA ALA A 79 -5.12 -14.11 -6.83
C ALA A 79 -5.40 -15.31 -7.77
N ASN A 80 -4.56 -15.50 -8.80
CA ASN A 80 -4.68 -16.65 -9.69
C ASN A 80 -4.37 -17.98 -8.99
N ALA A 81 -3.50 -18.00 -7.99
CA ALA A 81 -3.25 -19.21 -7.19
C ALA A 81 -4.49 -19.62 -6.40
N PHE A 82 -5.27 -18.65 -5.91
CA PHE A 82 -6.52 -18.88 -5.16
C PHE A 82 -7.78 -18.95 -6.03
N ARG A 83 -7.68 -18.99 -7.36
CA ARG A 83 -8.84 -18.97 -8.27
C ARG A 83 -9.87 -20.10 -8.04
N ASN A 84 -9.48 -21.18 -7.37
CA ASN A 84 -10.32 -22.32 -7.01
C ASN A 84 -10.54 -22.44 -5.49
N ASP A 85 -10.20 -21.43 -4.71
CA ASP A 85 -10.41 -21.38 -3.26
C ASP A 85 -11.19 -20.13 -2.88
N ASP A 86 -12.51 -20.30 -2.71
CA ASP A 86 -13.44 -19.21 -2.40
C ASP A 86 -13.23 -18.60 -1.00
N ARG A 87 -12.33 -19.16 -0.20
CA ARG A 87 -11.98 -18.60 1.11
C ARG A 87 -11.09 -17.36 0.99
N VAL A 88 -10.35 -17.22 -0.10
CA VAL A 88 -9.47 -16.07 -0.34
C VAL A 88 -9.95 -15.28 -1.54
N THR A 89 -10.36 -14.05 -1.32
CA THR A 89 -10.88 -13.17 -2.36
C THR A 89 -10.03 -11.91 -2.50
N PHE A 90 -9.94 -11.38 -3.72
CA PHE A 90 -9.11 -10.21 -4.04
C PHE A 90 -9.92 -9.13 -4.73
N ASP A 91 -9.71 -7.87 -4.30
CA ASP A 91 -10.11 -6.69 -5.06
C ASP A 91 -8.86 -6.01 -5.63
N ILE A 92 -8.70 -6.08 -6.95
CA ILE A 92 -7.54 -5.53 -7.68
C ILE A 92 -8.04 -4.52 -8.73
N PRO A 93 -8.44 -3.31 -8.30
CA PRO A 93 -8.97 -2.32 -9.22
C PRO A 93 -7.92 -1.77 -10.19
N ALA A 94 -8.35 -1.37 -11.39
CA ALA A 94 -7.51 -0.64 -12.33
C ALA A 94 -7.34 0.84 -11.92
N ALA A 95 -7.16 1.09 -10.64
CA ALA A 95 -7.09 2.40 -10.00
C ALA A 95 -5.90 2.48 -9.04
N PHE A 96 -5.63 3.65 -8.49
CA PHE A 96 -4.61 3.85 -7.45
C PHE A 96 -5.16 3.60 -6.04
N SER A 97 -6.46 3.46 -5.88
CA SER A 97 -7.16 3.20 -4.62
C SER A 97 -8.08 2.00 -4.77
N CYS A 98 -8.41 1.38 -3.65
CA CYS A 98 -9.41 0.32 -3.56
C CYS A 98 -10.41 0.67 -2.46
N ASP A 99 -11.69 0.57 -2.77
CA ASP A 99 -12.80 0.82 -1.85
C ASP A 99 -13.47 -0.51 -1.50
N PHE A 100 -13.68 -0.76 -0.22
CA PHE A 100 -14.36 -1.95 0.27
C PHE A 100 -15.11 -1.65 1.57
N LYS A 101 -15.87 -2.62 2.07
CA LYS A 101 -16.59 -2.49 3.33
C LYS A 101 -16.23 -3.60 4.30
N VAL A 102 -16.15 -3.20 5.57
CA VAL A 102 -16.11 -4.12 6.71
C VAL A 102 -17.34 -3.80 7.55
N TYR A 103 -18.33 -4.69 7.54
CA TYR A 103 -19.68 -4.43 8.04
C TYR A 103 -20.26 -3.16 7.43
N ASP A 104 -20.62 -2.17 8.25
CA ASP A 104 -21.22 -0.91 7.81
C ASP A 104 -20.15 0.19 7.53
N THR A 105 -18.88 -0.09 7.80
CA THR A 105 -17.79 0.87 7.61
C THR A 105 -17.24 0.78 6.19
N ALA A 106 -17.34 1.87 5.44
CA ALA A 106 -16.72 2.00 4.13
C ALA A 106 -15.26 2.44 4.28
N ILE A 107 -14.35 1.68 3.69
CA ILE A 107 -12.92 1.87 3.80
C ILE A 107 -12.34 2.11 2.40
N ARG A 108 -11.49 3.13 2.28
CA ARG A 108 -10.63 3.34 1.12
C ARG A 108 -9.19 3.07 1.51
N ILE A 109 -8.49 2.29 0.72
CA ILE A 109 -7.03 2.16 0.82
C ILE A 109 -6.36 2.88 -0.36
N GLU A 110 -5.27 3.57 -0.06
CA GLU A 110 -4.34 4.18 -1.02
C GLU A 110 -2.92 3.90 -0.56
N HIS A 111 -1.94 3.98 -1.48
CA HIS A 111 -0.56 3.82 -1.03
C HIS A 111 -0.10 4.97 -0.12
N GLY A 112 -0.44 6.22 -0.45
CA GLY A 112 -0.13 7.39 0.38
C GLY A 112 0.90 8.35 -0.24
N ASP A 113 1.55 8.01 -1.35
CA ASP A 113 2.48 8.89 -2.07
C ASP A 113 1.77 10.04 -2.82
N GLU A 114 0.45 10.03 -2.88
CA GLU A 114 -0.38 11.14 -3.33
C GLU A 114 -0.38 12.33 -2.35
N ALA A 115 -0.11 12.09 -1.08
CA ALA A 115 0.02 13.13 -0.07
C ALA A 115 1.41 13.79 -0.21
N ARG A 116 1.44 14.96 -0.85
CA ARG A 116 2.68 15.70 -1.13
C ARG A 116 2.91 16.83 -0.14
N GLY A 117 4.17 17.05 0.18
CA GLY A 117 4.62 18.05 1.15
C GLY A 117 5.02 17.40 2.45
N GLY A 118 5.29 18.17 3.50
CA GLY A 118 5.68 17.62 4.79
C GLY A 118 7.10 17.99 5.22
N THR A 119 7.59 19.10 4.69
CA THR A 119 8.76 19.77 5.26
C THR A 119 8.29 20.68 6.39
N GLY A 120 8.77 20.46 7.59
CA GLY A 120 8.49 21.29 8.75
C GLY A 120 8.12 20.49 10.00
N ILE A 121 7.74 21.20 11.06
CA ILE A 121 7.50 20.66 12.39
C ILE A 121 6.41 19.56 12.44
N GLN A 122 5.47 19.58 11.50
CA GLN A 122 4.36 18.63 11.48
C GLN A 122 4.60 17.39 10.58
N GLY A 123 5.77 17.30 9.90
CA GLY A 123 6.13 16.12 9.11
C GLY A 123 5.02 15.62 8.18
N ALA A 124 4.70 14.36 8.29
CA ALA A 124 3.68 13.66 7.49
C ALA A 124 2.23 14.07 7.80
N LEU A 125 1.95 14.60 8.99
CA LEU A 125 0.58 14.79 9.47
C LEU A 125 -0.24 15.78 8.63
N ALA A 126 0.33 16.94 8.29
CA ALA A 126 -0.38 17.97 7.54
C ALA A 126 -0.74 17.54 6.10
N PRO A 127 0.20 17.00 5.29
CA PRO A 127 -0.13 16.53 3.95
C PRO A 127 -1.12 15.36 3.97
N LEU A 128 -1.03 14.45 4.92
CA LEU A 128 -1.96 13.33 5.08
C LEU A 128 -3.37 13.78 5.46
N ALA A 129 -3.49 14.70 6.42
CA ALA A 129 -4.79 15.26 6.79
C ALA A 129 -5.45 16.01 5.61
N LEU A 130 -4.66 16.76 4.84
CA LEU A 130 -5.14 17.43 3.63
C LEU A 130 -5.55 16.43 2.55
N ARG A 131 -4.78 15.37 2.35
CA ARG A 131 -5.12 14.28 1.42
C ARG A 131 -6.44 13.63 1.80
N ALA A 132 -6.59 13.24 3.07
CA ALA A 132 -7.82 12.63 3.59
C ALA A 132 -9.05 13.52 3.38
N HIS A 133 -8.92 14.83 3.63
CA HIS A 133 -10.01 15.78 3.39
C HIS A 133 -10.38 15.84 1.90
N ARG A 134 -9.40 15.98 1.01
CA ARG A 134 -9.62 16.08 -0.45
C ARG A 134 -10.20 14.78 -1.03
N ALA A 135 -9.69 13.63 -0.60
CA ALA A 135 -10.19 12.33 -1.03
C ALA A 135 -11.66 12.13 -0.66
N ARG A 136 -12.08 12.55 0.56
CA ARG A 136 -13.50 12.50 0.97
C ARG A 136 -14.37 13.40 0.12
N LYS A 137 -13.97 14.65 -0.10
CA LYS A 137 -14.72 15.58 -0.94
C LYS A 137 -14.90 15.05 -2.36
N GLN A 138 -13.88 14.43 -2.92
CA GLN A 138 -13.94 13.79 -4.22
C GLN A 138 -14.91 12.60 -4.20
N ALA A 139 -14.78 11.70 -3.22
CA ALA A 139 -15.64 10.52 -3.07
C ALA A 139 -17.11 10.88 -2.86
N GLU A 140 -17.40 11.91 -2.06
CA GLU A 140 -18.75 12.47 -1.91
C GLU A 140 -19.32 12.95 -3.26
N ALA A 141 -18.52 13.66 -4.04
CA ALA A 141 -18.93 14.16 -5.36
C ALA A 141 -19.14 13.03 -6.39
N GLU A 142 -18.38 11.93 -6.27
CA GLU A 142 -18.50 10.73 -7.11
C GLU A 142 -19.64 9.79 -6.64
N GLY A 143 -20.26 10.06 -5.49
CA GLY A 143 -21.32 9.21 -4.91
C GLY A 143 -20.81 7.91 -4.27
N VAL A 144 -19.54 7.83 -3.93
CA VAL A 144 -18.88 6.67 -3.29
C VAL A 144 -18.18 7.09 -1.99
N PRO A 145 -18.90 7.68 -1.02
CA PRO A 145 -18.28 8.15 0.22
C PRO A 145 -17.67 7.00 1.02
N PHE A 146 -16.62 7.31 1.79
CA PHE A 146 -15.97 6.39 2.72
C PHE A 146 -15.78 7.01 4.10
N ASP A 147 -15.72 6.15 5.13
CA ASP A 147 -15.57 6.54 6.52
C ASP A 147 -14.10 6.61 6.94
N LEU A 148 -13.30 5.66 6.48
CA LEU A 148 -11.90 5.49 6.86
C LEU A 148 -10.99 5.49 5.62
N LEU A 149 -9.96 6.32 5.64
CA LEU A 149 -8.83 6.26 4.71
C LEU A 149 -7.66 5.54 5.38
N MET A 150 -7.20 4.46 4.78
CA MET A 150 -5.99 3.76 5.21
C MET A 150 -4.87 3.98 4.18
N VAL A 151 -3.69 4.34 4.64
CA VAL A 151 -2.52 4.59 3.79
C VAL A 151 -1.25 3.98 4.38
N GLY A 152 -0.27 3.69 3.54
CA GLY A 152 1.08 3.30 3.90
C GLY A 152 2.10 4.40 3.57
N HIS A 153 3.21 4.05 2.92
CA HIS A 153 4.23 4.93 2.34
C HIS A 153 5.07 5.74 3.35
N TRP A 154 4.48 6.20 4.42
CA TRP A 154 5.10 7.15 5.35
C TRP A 154 5.97 6.49 6.41
N HIS A 155 5.96 5.17 6.50
CA HIS A 155 6.75 4.36 7.44
C HIS A 155 6.55 4.72 8.92
N GLN A 156 5.41 5.29 9.25
CA GLN A 156 5.05 5.69 10.61
C GLN A 156 3.63 5.22 10.92
N LEU A 157 3.44 4.52 12.04
CA LEU A 157 2.12 4.10 12.48
C LEU A 157 1.39 5.30 13.10
N MET A 158 0.28 5.72 12.50
CA MET A 158 -0.54 6.81 13.03
C MET A 158 -2.02 6.46 12.96
N SER A 159 -2.76 6.74 14.01
CA SER A 159 -4.21 6.61 14.04
C SER A 159 -4.83 7.95 14.42
N LEU A 160 -5.65 8.48 13.52
CA LEU A 160 -6.37 9.75 13.69
C LEU A 160 -7.88 9.52 13.53
N PRO A 161 -8.56 8.90 14.52
CA PRO A 161 -9.97 8.50 14.41
C PRO A 161 -10.89 9.68 14.08
N ALA A 162 -10.68 10.84 14.72
CA ALA A 162 -11.47 12.06 14.47
C ALA A 162 -11.33 12.59 13.03
N LYS A 163 -10.34 12.13 12.29
CA LYS A 163 -10.12 12.43 10.87
C LYS A 163 -10.44 11.24 9.95
N GLY A 164 -10.86 10.10 10.54
CA GLY A 164 -11.05 8.86 9.79
C GLY A 164 -9.80 8.49 8.98
N LEU A 165 -8.62 8.64 9.53
CA LEU A 165 -7.34 8.37 8.88
C LEU A 165 -6.53 7.39 9.72
N PHE A 166 -6.06 6.35 9.05
CA PHE A 166 -5.10 5.40 9.58
C PHE A 166 -3.89 5.32 8.65
N VAL A 167 -2.70 5.42 9.21
CA VAL A 167 -1.44 5.29 8.47
C VAL A 167 -0.72 4.06 8.98
N ASN A 168 -0.44 3.12 8.09
CA ASN A 168 0.27 1.90 8.45
C ASN A 168 1.77 2.17 8.62
N GLY A 169 2.38 1.51 9.58
CA GLY A 169 3.82 1.55 9.79
C GLY A 169 4.60 0.78 8.71
N ALA A 170 5.91 0.74 8.83
CA ALA A 170 6.75 -0.02 7.94
C ALA A 170 6.76 -1.51 8.33
N GLY A 171 6.61 -2.40 7.36
CA GLY A 171 6.83 -3.84 7.55
C GLY A 171 8.31 -4.22 7.56
N LYS A 172 9.20 -3.29 7.18
CA LYS A 172 10.65 -3.48 7.21
C LYS A 172 11.28 -2.90 8.48
N GLY A 173 12.47 -3.40 8.83
CA GLY A 173 13.26 -2.83 9.92
C GLY A 173 13.87 -1.47 9.57
N TYR A 174 14.47 -0.84 10.57
CA TYR A 174 15.18 0.43 10.46
C TYR A 174 16.43 0.27 9.59
N ASP A 175 16.55 1.11 8.57
CA ASP A 175 17.60 1.05 7.56
C ASP A 175 18.39 2.38 7.44
N GLU A 176 19.38 2.41 6.55
CA GLU A 176 20.23 3.57 6.31
C GLU A 176 19.43 4.78 5.79
N TYR A 177 18.39 4.56 4.99
CA TYR A 177 17.51 5.62 4.52
C TYR A 177 16.76 6.26 5.69
N ALA A 178 16.14 5.45 6.54
CA ALA A 178 15.43 5.93 7.74
C ALA A 178 16.38 6.69 8.68
N ARG A 179 17.61 6.20 8.84
CA ARG A 179 18.67 6.88 9.60
C ARG A 179 19.06 8.20 8.97
N GLY A 180 19.27 8.24 7.66
CA GLY A 180 19.63 9.46 6.91
C GLY A 180 18.53 10.52 6.96
N LYS A 181 17.27 10.11 7.09
CA LYS A 181 16.10 10.99 7.24
C LYS A 181 15.81 11.35 8.70
N ALA A 182 16.59 10.84 9.66
CA ALA A 182 16.37 11.02 11.09
C ALA A 182 14.96 10.57 11.54
N PHE A 183 14.44 9.48 10.94
CA PHE A 183 13.23 8.84 11.45
C PHE A 183 13.53 8.19 12.81
N GLU A 184 12.54 8.14 13.67
CA GLU A 184 12.68 7.39 14.92
C GLU A 184 12.79 5.89 14.61
N PRO A 185 13.69 5.16 15.32
CA PRO A 185 13.77 3.72 15.17
C PRO A 185 12.50 3.06 15.70
N GLU A 186 11.64 2.63 14.81
CA GLU A 186 10.44 1.87 15.14
C GLU A 186 10.66 0.39 14.81
N GLN A 187 10.08 -0.49 15.62
CA GLN A 187 9.98 -1.89 15.25
C GLN A 187 9.06 -2.01 14.02
N PRO A 188 9.25 -3.04 13.15
CA PRO A 188 8.31 -3.29 12.08
C PRO A 188 6.87 -3.33 12.60
N GLN A 189 5.99 -2.55 11.98
CA GLN A 189 4.60 -2.34 12.43
C GLN A 189 3.65 -2.49 11.25
N GLN A 190 2.62 -3.28 11.46
CA GLN A 190 1.51 -3.45 10.52
C GLN A 190 0.18 -3.54 11.26
#